data_fd9ea4ab32e77ca16917a7a67266a886
#
_entry.id   fd9ea4ab32e77ca16917a7a67266a886
#
_cell.length_a   1.000
_cell.length_b   1.000
_cell.length_c   1.000
_cell.angle_alpha   90.00
_cell.angle_beta   90.00
_cell.angle_gamma   90.00
#
_symmetry.space_group_name_H-M   'P 1'
#
loop_
_entity.id
_entity.type
_entity.pdbx_description
1 polymer ?
#
loop_
_entity_poly.entity_id
_entity_poly.type
_entity_poly.pdbx_seq_one_letter_code
_entity_poly.pdbx_strand_id
1 'polypeptide(L)'
;MSDYNRTTRECSVSQLHAELRQAIQNYFTEHRLGSLEAETLMCCETISEKKSINKLVSWLNGKSDATIYTGMLLTSEWLIWVHHGDQSGTRLNAANLKLIHAEFYNSRIPKDAGLQISGFPVGAKEGIRGQIGMGPEMATQKCCEEVIKAIAKANPPSTQKHIFGLPFGGPGKT
;
A
#
# COMPACT_ATOMS: atom_id res chain seq x y z
N MET A 1 -15.73 8.66 10.23
CA MET A 1 -15.38 7.67 11.28
C MET A 1 -15.11 6.35 10.61
N SER A 2 -14.00 5.66 10.94
CA SER A 2 -13.84 4.29 10.44
C SER A 2 -14.88 3.38 11.10
N ASP A 3 -15.67 2.69 10.28
CA ASP A 3 -16.70 1.76 10.74
C ASP A 3 -16.12 0.41 11.20
N TYR A 4 -14.80 0.27 11.13
CA TYR A 4 -14.07 -0.95 11.43
C TYR A 4 -13.05 -0.75 12.55
N ASN A 5 -12.90 -1.76 13.38
CA ASN A 5 -11.73 -1.96 14.23
C ASN A 5 -10.70 -2.71 13.39
N ARG A 6 -9.46 -2.23 13.37
CA ARG A 6 -8.38 -2.82 12.61
C ARG A 6 -7.28 -3.33 13.54
N THR A 7 -6.76 -4.50 13.21
CA THR A 7 -5.59 -5.10 13.86
C THR A 7 -4.61 -5.51 12.78
N THR A 8 -3.37 -5.07 12.89
CA THR A 8 -2.30 -5.37 11.92
C THR A 8 -1.20 -6.19 12.57
N ARG A 9 -0.74 -7.21 11.86
CA ARG A 9 0.40 -8.05 12.24
C ARG A 9 1.39 -8.19 11.11
N GLU A 10 2.66 -8.23 11.43
CA GLU A 10 3.70 -8.76 10.53
C GLU A 10 3.58 -10.29 10.49
N CYS A 11 3.71 -10.88 9.32
CA CYS A 11 3.54 -12.31 9.14
C CYS A 11 4.36 -12.83 7.95
N SER A 12 4.55 -14.13 7.86
CA SER A 12 5.03 -14.75 6.62
C SER A 12 3.88 -14.89 5.61
N VAL A 13 4.22 -15.06 4.33
CA VAL A 13 3.22 -15.29 3.27
C VAL A 13 2.33 -16.49 3.57
N SER A 14 2.91 -17.56 4.15
CA SER A 14 2.17 -18.77 4.52
C SER A 14 1.13 -18.57 5.63
N GLN A 15 1.25 -17.48 6.41
CA GLN A 15 0.36 -17.13 7.51
C GLN A 15 -0.77 -16.16 7.09
N LEU A 16 -0.75 -15.66 5.86
CA LEU A 16 -1.84 -14.86 5.32
C LEU A 16 -3.14 -15.66 5.24
N HIS A 17 -4.27 -14.97 5.33
CA HIS A 17 -5.57 -15.53 5.00
C HIS A 17 -5.53 -16.23 3.63
N ALA A 18 -6.19 -17.38 3.51
CA ALA A 18 -6.06 -18.25 2.33
C ALA A 18 -6.34 -17.54 1.01
N GLU A 19 -7.41 -16.73 0.98
CA GLU A 19 -7.83 -16.00 -0.23
C GLU A 19 -6.82 -14.91 -0.63
N LEU A 20 -6.18 -14.24 0.34
CA LEU A 20 -5.13 -13.25 0.07
C LEU A 20 -3.91 -13.93 -0.52
N ARG A 21 -3.46 -15.02 0.12
CA ARG A 21 -2.31 -15.79 -0.33
C ARG A 21 -2.52 -16.33 -1.75
N GLN A 22 -3.70 -16.89 -2.02
CA GLN A 22 -4.03 -17.44 -3.35
C GLN A 22 -4.00 -16.34 -4.43
N ALA A 23 -4.58 -15.19 -4.14
CA ALA A 23 -4.58 -14.06 -5.07
C ALA A 23 -3.16 -13.57 -5.39
N ILE A 24 -2.31 -13.43 -4.36
CA ILE A 24 -0.91 -13.03 -4.54
C ILE A 24 -0.13 -14.08 -5.32
N GLN A 25 -0.31 -15.37 -5.00
CA GLN A 25 0.35 -16.47 -5.71
C GLN A 25 -0.03 -16.50 -7.20
N ASN A 26 -1.30 -16.33 -7.51
CA ASN A 26 -1.78 -16.24 -8.89
C ASN A 26 -1.14 -15.05 -9.63
N TYR A 27 -1.07 -13.89 -8.98
CA TYR A 27 -0.44 -12.69 -9.54
C TYR A 27 1.04 -12.92 -9.83
N PHE A 28 1.80 -13.51 -8.91
CA PHE A 28 3.21 -13.84 -9.12
C PHE A 28 3.41 -14.78 -10.30
N THR A 29 2.57 -15.80 -10.42
CA THR A 29 2.61 -16.79 -11.51
C THR A 29 2.29 -16.13 -12.85
N GLU A 30 1.23 -15.34 -12.93
CA GLU A 30 0.77 -14.67 -14.15
C GLU A 30 1.80 -13.66 -14.66
N HIS A 31 2.40 -12.90 -13.74
CA HIS A 31 3.38 -11.86 -14.07
C HIS A 31 4.84 -12.36 -14.06
N ARG A 32 5.07 -13.66 -13.78
CA ARG A 32 6.42 -14.28 -13.74
C ARG A 32 7.38 -13.55 -12.79
N LEU A 33 6.90 -13.20 -11.60
CA LEU A 33 7.67 -12.41 -10.63
C LEU A 33 8.65 -13.25 -9.78
N GLY A 34 8.82 -14.55 -10.09
CA GLY A 34 9.70 -15.44 -9.35
C GLY A 34 8.99 -16.21 -8.24
N SER A 35 9.75 -16.68 -7.26
CA SER A 35 9.19 -17.38 -6.08
C SER A 35 8.66 -16.37 -5.08
N LEU A 36 7.39 -16.53 -4.72
CA LEU A 36 6.72 -15.60 -3.81
C LEU A 36 7.47 -15.47 -2.47
N GLU A 37 7.91 -16.58 -1.89
CA GLU A 37 8.64 -16.57 -0.62
C GLU A 37 10.03 -15.94 -0.73
N ALA A 38 10.74 -16.19 -1.85
CA ALA A 38 12.09 -15.66 -2.06
C ALA A 38 12.10 -14.16 -2.37
N GLU A 39 11.09 -13.67 -3.08
CA GLU A 39 10.99 -12.25 -3.47
C GLU A 39 10.39 -11.37 -2.37
N THR A 40 9.73 -11.96 -1.37
CA THR A 40 9.08 -11.21 -0.29
C THR A 40 10.09 -10.66 0.70
N LEU A 41 10.21 -9.33 0.76
CA LEU A 41 11.03 -8.61 1.74
C LEU A 41 10.26 -8.33 3.03
N MET A 42 8.95 -8.09 2.92
CA MET A 42 8.06 -7.82 4.05
C MET A 42 6.65 -8.20 3.69
N CYS A 43 5.94 -8.77 4.66
CA CYS A 43 4.53 -9.11 4.55
C CYS A 43 3.81 -8.74 5.84
N CYS A 44 2.62 -8.16 5.71
CA CYS A 44 1.74 -7.93 6.84
C CYS A 44 0.28 -8.18 6.46
N GLU A 45 -0.51 -8.48 7.48
CA GLU A 45 -1.94 -8.69 7.38
C GLU A 45 -2.69 -7.77 8.33
N THR A 46 -3.74 -7.15 7.84
CA THR A 46 -4.70 -6.38 8.63
C THR A 46 -6.06 -7.04 8.59
N ILE A 47 -6.64 -7.27 9.76
CA ILE A 47 -8.01 -7.73 9.92
C ILE A 47 -8.85 -6.52 10.33
N SER A 48 -9.88 -6.21 9.56
CA SER A 48 -10.81 -5.12 9.80
C SER A 48 -12.17 -5.70 10.16
N GLU A 49 -12.57 -5.60 11.41
CA GLU A 49 -13.86 -6.08 11.90
C GLU A 49 -14.84 -4.93 12.03
N LYS A 50 -16.03 -5.09 11.48
CA LYS A 50 -17.07 -4.06 11.54
C LYS A 50 -17.48 -3.81 12.99
N LYS A 51 -17.47 -2.55 13.39
CA LYS A 51 -17.99 -2.14 14.69
C LYS A 51 -19.47 -2.47 14.75
N SER A 52 -19.91 -3.07 15.87
CA SER A 52 -21.32 -3.34 16.11
C SER A 52 -22.10 -2.03 16.13
N ILE A 53 -22.71 -1.68 15.00
CA ILE A 53 -23.70 -0.63 14.91
C ILE A 53 -25.05 -1.29 15.17
N ASN A 54 -25.93 -0.62 15.92
CA ASN A 54 -27.28 -1.12 16.25
C ASN A 54 -27.91 -1.82 15.04
N LYS A 55 -28.41 -3.03 15.23
CA LYS A 55 -28.98 -3.91 14.19
C LYS A 55 -30.03 -3.22 13.28
N LEU A 56 -30.70 -2.18 13.78
CA LEU A 56 -31.64 -1.38 12.99
C LEU A 56 -30.94 -0.55 11.88
N VAL A 57 -29.73 -0.01 12.15
CA VAL A 57 -29.01 0.83 11.20
C VAL A 57 -28.30 -0.03 10.15
N SER A 58 -27.88 -1.25 10.51
CA SER A 58 -27.22 -2.17 9.58
C SER A 58 -28.15 -2.64 8.45
N TRP A 59 -29.46 -2.72 8.72
CA TRP A 59 -30.45 -3.10 7.72
C TRP A 59 -30.65 -2.02 6.63
N LEU A 60 -30.47 -0.74 6.98
CA LEU A 60 -30.60 0.40 6.04
C LEU A 60 -29.35 0.63 5.17
N ASN A 61 -28.17 0.19 5.63
CA ASN A 61 -26.89 0.50 4.99
C ASN A 61 -26.41 -0.54 3.95
N GLY A 62 -27.27 -1.47 3.54
CA GLY A 62 -26.91 -2.49 2.55
C GLY A 62 -25.97 -3.58 3.10
N LYS A 63 -25.70 -4.57 2.26
CA LYS A 63 -24.78 -5.67 2.59
C LYS A 63 -23.35 -5.15 2.53
N SER A 64 -22.69 -5.03 3.68
CA SER A 64 -21.26 -4.72 3.78
C SER A 64 -20.56 -5.86 4.51
N ASP A 65 -19.28 -6.07 4.20
CA ASP A 65 -18.49 -7.11 4.84
C ASP A 65 -18.46 -6.94 6.36
N ALA A 66 -18.66 -8.03 7.08
CA ALA A 66 -18.49 -8.06 8.52
C ALA A 66 -17.02 -8.02 8.90
N THR A 67 -16.20 -8.69 8.10
CA THR A 67 -14.75 -8.73 8.23
C THR A 67 -14.11 -8.53 6.86
N ILE A 68 -13.05 -7.72 6.83
CA ILE A 68 -12.20 -7.52 5.63
C ILE A 68 -10.78 -7.88 6.02
N TYR A 69 -10.18 -8.78 5.26
CA TYR A 69 -8.78 -9.13 5.34
C TYR A 69 -8.00 -8.31 4.31
N THR A 70 -6.89 -7.73 4.72
CA THR A 70 -6.00 -6.97 3.84
C THR A 70 -4.59 -7.50 3.99
N GLY A 71 -4.01 -8.04 2.93
CA GLY A 71 -2.60 -8.40 2.85
C GLY A 71 -1.81 -7.31 2.16
N MET A 72 -0.64 -6.97 2.68
CA MET A 72 0.32 -6.09 2.03
C MET A 72 1.68 -6.79 1.95
N LEU A 73 2.27 -6.78 0.78
CA LEU A 73 3.53 -7.45 0.47
C LEU A 73 4.45 -6.50 -0.27
N LEU A 74 5.68 -6.43 0.19
CA LEU A 74 6.77 -5.66 -0.40
C LEU A 74 7.80 -6.59 -1.00
N THR A 75 8.19 -6.35 -2.24
CA THR A 75 9.36 -6.96 -2.89
C THR A 75 10.41 -5.90 -3.19
N SER A 76 11.49 -6.26 -3.87
CA SER A 76 12.52 -5.31 -4.31
C SER A 76 12.02 -4.27 -5.32
N GLU A 77 10.94 -4.58 -6.05
CA GLU A 77 10.42 -3.74 -7.14
C GLU A 77 8.94 -3.37 -6.98
N TRP A 78 8.18 -4.13 -6.20
CA TRP A 78 6.72 -4.04 -6.17
C TRP A 78 6.17 -3.85 -4.77
N LEU A 79 5.15 -3.03 -4.66
CA LEU A 79 4.19 -3.04 -3.56
C LEU A 79 2.91 -3.69 -4.06
N ILE A 80 2.50 -4.77 -3.41
CA ILE A 80 1.28 -5.53 -3.74
C ILE A 80 0.39 -5.50 -2.53
N TRP A 81 -0.88 -5.16 -2.72
CA TRP A 81 -1.86 -5.25 -1.65
C TRP A 81 -3.16 -5.85 -2.15
N VAL A 82 -3.77 -6.66 -1.32
CA VAL A 82 -4.96 -7.42 -1.64
C VAL A 82 -5.97 -7.30 -0.51
N HIS A 83 -7.23 -7.13 -0.87
CA HIS A 83 -8.35 -7.09 0.06
C HIS A 83 -9.27 -8.26 -0.23
N HIS A 84 -9.80 -8.88 0.80
CA HIS A 84 -10.82 -9.91 0.71
C HIS A 84 -11.92 -9.65 1.74
N GLY A 85 -13.17 -9.68 1.29
CA GLY A 85 -14.36 -9.64 2.13
C GLY A 85 -15.43 -10.58 1.60
N ASP A 86 -16.24 -11.15 2.49
CA ASP A 86 -17.27 -12.15 2.14
C ASP A 86 -18.27 -11.65 1.09
N GLN A 87 -18.54 -10.34 1.08
CA GLN A 87 -19.48 -9.72 0.15
C GLN A 87 -18.76 -9.05 -1.03
N SER A 88 -17.64 -8.38 -0.77
CA SER A 88 -16.90 -7.62 -1.78
C SER A 88 -15.96 -8.47 -2.64
N GLY A 89 -15.71 -9.72 -2.22
CA GLY A 89 -14.77 -10.63 -2.89
C GLY A 89 -13.31 -10.20 -2.73
N THR A 90 -12.46 -10.75 -3.58
CA THR A 90 -11.01 -10.50 -3.55
C THR A 90 -10.63 -9.48 -4.61
N ARG A 91 -9.85 -8.46 -4.22
CA ARG A 91 -9.30 -7.43 -5.10
C ARG A 91 -7.82 -7.25 -4.83
N LEU A 92 -6.99 -7.43 -5.85
CA LEU A 92 -5.56 -7.24 -5.80
C LEU A 92 -5.16 -5.97 -6.56
N ASN A 93 -4.24 -5.23 -5.98
CA ASN A 93 -3.56 -4.11 -6.61
C ASN A 93 -2.05 -4.31 -6.51
N ALA A 94 -1.33 -3.86 -7.51
CA ALA A 94 0.13 -3.87 -7.50
C ALA A 94 0.65 -2.59 -8.12
N ALA A 95 1.75 -2.09 -7.59
CA ALA A 95 2.41 -0.91 -8.12
C ALA A 95 3.93 -1.07 -8.09
N ASN A 96 4.59 -0.64 -9.15
CA ASN A 96 6.05 -0.58 -9.18
C ASN A 96 6.52 0.56 -8.28
N LEU A 97 7.50 0.29 -7.42
CA LEU A 97 8.00 1.26 -6.44
C LEU A 97 8.55 2.54 -7.07
N LYS A 98 8.99 2.49 -8.34
CA LYS A 98 9.45 3.66 -9.08
C LYS A 98 8.32 4.58 -9.56
N LEU A 99 7.09 4.12 -9.54
CA LEU A 99 5.93 4.83 -10.10
C LEU A 99 4.97 5.33 -9.02
N ILE A 100 5.28 5.12 -7.75
CA ILE A 100 4.44 5.51 -6.63
C ILE A 100 5.17 6.36 -5.61
N HIS A 101 4.38 7.13 -4.88
CA HIS A 101 4.75 7.79 -3.65
C HIS A 101 3.86 7.26 -2.53
N ALA A 102 4.43 7.09 -1.34
CA ALA A 102 3.67 6.66 -0.17
C ALA A 102 4.02 7.51 1.04
N GLU A 103 2.99 7.79 1.83
CA GLU A 103 3.09 8.53 3.08
C GLU A 103 2.39 7.76 4.19
N PHE A 104 3.00 7.74 5.37
CA PHE A 104 2.34 7.24 6.56
C PHE A 104 1.28 8.25 7.00
N TYR A 105 0.08 7.78 7.21
CA TYR A 105 -0.94 8.57 7.87
C TYR A 105 -1.32 7.96 9.22
N ASN A 106 -1.53 8.81 10.19
CA ASN A 106 -2.00 8.43 11.52
C ASN A 106 -3.05 9.44 11.96
N SER A 107 -4.30 9.03 11.92
CA SER A 107 -5.40 9.86 12.38
C SER A 107 -5.58 9.70 13.89
N ARG A 108 -5.61 10.83 14.59
CA ARG A 108 -5.85 10.81 16.04
C ARG A 108 -7.30 10.46 16.40
N ILE A 109 -8.26 10.82 15.51
CA ILE A 109 -9.69 10.61 15.74
C ILE A 109 -10.37 10.37 14.38
N PRO A 110 -10.92 9.15 14.14
CA PRO A 110 -10.76 7.90 14.89
C PRO A 110 -9.32 7.40 14.82
N LYS A 111 -8.95 6.47 15.67
CA LYS A 111 -7.65 5.78 15.59
C LYS A 111 -7.61 4.99 14.29
N ASP A 112 -7.01 5.56 13.28
CA ASP A 112 -6.86 5.00 11.94
C ASP A 112 -5.46 5.31 11.45
N ALA A 113 -4.76 4.31 10.97
CA ALA A 113 -3.40 4.42 10.51
C ALA A 113 -3.22 3.65 9.20
N GLY A 114 -2.11 3.87 8.52
CA GLY A 114 -1.77 3.11 7.33
C GLY A 114 -0.94 3.89 6.33
N LEU A 115 -0.99 3.45 5.08
CA LEU A 115 -0.32 4.08 3.97
C LEU A 115 -1.31 4.82 3.09
N GLN A 116 -1.01 6.07 2.79
CA GLN A 116 -1.59 6.80 1.66
C GLN A 116 -0.65 6.62 0.47
N ILE A 117 -1.18 6.10 -0.63
CA ILE A 117 -0.43 5.83 -1.85
C ILE A 117 -0.95 6.72 -2.96
N SER A 118 -0.04 7.31 -3.72
CA SER A 118 -0.33 8.04 -4.96
C SER A 118 0.63 7.61 -6.05
N GLY A 119 0.19 7.65 -7.32
CA GLY A 119 1.02 7.28 -8.46
C GLY A 119 0.26 6.44 -9.48
N PHE A 120 0.98 5.63 -10.24
CA PHE A 120 0.43 4.85 -11.34
C PHE A 120 0.53 3.36 -11.04
N PRO A 121 -0.57 2.68 -10.68
CA PRO A 121 -0.57 1.22 -10.59
C PRO A 121 -0.40 0.58 -11.96
N VAL A 122 -0.05 -0.69 -11.95
CA VAL A 122 0.14 -1.46 -13.20
C VAL A 122 -1.16 -1.47 -14.01
N GLY A 123 -1.03 -1.11 -15.29
CA GLY A 123 -2.16 -1.10 -16.23
C GLY A 123 -3.11 0.09 -16.12
N ALA A 124 -2.93 0.99 -15.15
CA ALA A 124 -3.75 2.18 -15.04
C ALA A 124 -3.32 3.25 -16.05
N LYS A 125 -4.32 3.86 -16.72
CA LYS A 125 -4.11 5.02 -17.62
C LYS A 125 -4.05 6.34 -16.85
N GLU A 126 -4.58 6.36 -15.64
CA GLU A 126 -4.65 7.53 -14.78
C GLU A 126 -3.97 7.25 -13.44
N GLY A 127 -3.40 8.28 -12.84
CA GLY A 127 -2.83 8.19 -11.50
C GLY A 127 -3.92 7.93 -10.46
N ILE A 128 -3.59 7.11 -9.47
CA ILE A 128 -4.49 6.86 -8.34
C ILE A 128 -4.01 7.57 -7.08
N ARG A 129 -4.98 7.85 -6.23
CA ARG A 129 -4.74 8.13 -4.81
C ARG A 129 -5.57 7.14 -4.01
N GLY A 130 -4.91 6.36 -3.17
CA GLY A 130 -5.56 5.32 -2.36
C GLY A 130 -4.99 5.29 -0.95
N GLN A 131 -5.70 4.58 -0.08
CA GLN A 131 -5.27 4.34 1.30
C GLN A 131 -5.32 2.84 1.58
N ILE A 132 -4.26 2.32 2.20
CA ILE A 132 -4.25 0.99 2.81
C ILE A 132 -4.46 1.21 4.30
N GLY A 133 -5.70 1.00 4.76
CA GLY A 133 -6.05 1.14 6.17
C GLY A 133 -5.46 0.01 6.99
N MET A 134 -4.83 0.36 8.11
CA MET A 134 -4.15 -0.57 9.01
C MET A 134 -4.56 -0.26 10.46
N GLY A 135 -4.24 -1.14 11.39
CA GLY A 135 -4.46 -0.92 12.82
C GLY A 135 -3.41 0.02 13.43
N PRO A 136 -3.57 0.39 14.69
CA PRO A 136 -2.68 1.32 15.39
C PRO A 136 -1.43 0.65 15.98
N GLU A 137 -1.17 -0.62 15.67
CA GLU A 137 -0.08 -1.40 16.26
C GLU A 137 1.30 -0.96 15.75
N MET A 138 2.35 -1.30 16.51
CA MET A 138 3.75 -1.06 16.08
C MET A 138 4.10 -1.75 14.75
N ALA A 139 3.45 -2.89 14.47
CA ALA A 139 3.61 -3.58 13.19
C ALA A 139 3.23 -2.69 12.00
N THR A 140 2.19 -1.86 12.14
CA THR A 140 1.78 -0.90 11.11
C THR A 140 2.88 0.12 10.83
N GLN A 141 3.42 0.73 11.88
CA GLN A 141 4.49 1.72 11.73
C GLN A 141 5.70 1.10 11.02
N LYS A 142 6.15 -0.08 11.49
CA LYS A 142 7.28 -0.80 10.90
C LYS A 142 7.03 -1.11 9.42
N CYS A 143 5.88 -1.69 9.08
CA CYS A 143 5.54 -2.01 7.69
C CYS A 143 5.50 -0.76 6.80
N CYS A 144 4.90 0.34 7.28
CA CYS A 144 4.84 1.58 6.52
C CYS A 144 6.24 2.19 6.29
N GLU A 145 7.09 2.18 7.32
CA GLU A 145 8.47 2.67 7.21
C GLU A 145 9.28 1.88 6.19
N GLU A 146 9.16 0.55 6.18
CA GLU A 146 9.86 -0.31 5.20
C GLU A 146 9.39 -0.02 3.77
N VAL A 147 8.09 0.17 3.54
CA VAL A 147 7.57 0.56 2.22
C VAL A 147 8.12 1.93 1.78
N ILE A 148 8.08 2.93 2.67
CA ILE A 148 8.57 4.28 2.36
C ILE A 148 10.07 4.25 2.06
N LYS A 149 10.87 3.50 2.83
CA LYS A 149 12.31 3.30 2.57
C LYS A 149 12.56 2.63 1.23
N ALA A 150 11.79 1.60 0.89
CA ALA A 150 11.93 0.89 -0.38
C ALA A 150 11.61 1.81 -1.58
N ILE A 151 10.55 2.62 -1.48
CA ILE A 151 10.22 3.62 -2.50
C ILE A 151 11.33 4.67 -2.64
N ALA A 152 11.85 5.19 -1.54
CA ALA A 152 12.97 6.14 -1.55
C ALA A 152 14.23 5.54 -2.20
N LYS A 153 14.52 4.27 -1.92
CA LYS A 153 15.64 3.53 -2.54
C LYS A 153 15.42 3.33 -4.05
N ALA A 154 14.19 3.06 -4.46
CA ALA A 154 13.84 2.90 -5.89
C ALA A 154 13.89 4.22 -6.67
N ASN A 155 13.73 5.36 -5.97
CA ASN A 155 13.72 6.71 -6.51
C ASN A 155 14.81 7.58 -5.86
N PRO A 156 16.11 7.28 -6.05
CA PRO A 156 17.16 8.10 -5.49
C PRO A 156 17.02 9.54 -6.02
N PRO A 157 17.24 10.57 -5.18
CA PRO A 157 17.22 11.95 -5.63
C PRO A 157 18.19 12.07 -6.80
N SER A 158 17.69 12.49 -7.97
CA SER A 158 18.54 12.75 -9.12
C SER A 158 19.59 13.76 -8.68
N THR A 159 20.87 13.43 -8.82
CA THR A 159 21.96 14.37 -8.66
C THR A 159 21.82 15.36 -9.82
N GLN A 160 20.96 16.36 -9.67
CA GLN A 160 20.97 17.50 -10.57
C GLN A 160 22.35 18.15 -10.41
N LYS A 161 23.28 17.80 -11.31
CA LYS A 161 24.45 18.59 -11.54
C LYS A 161 23.93 19.98 -11.96
N HIS A 162 23.94 20.90 -11.02
CA HIS A 162 23.82 22.32 -11.33
C HIS A 162 24.96 22.66 -12.29
N ILE A 163 24.65 22.68 -13.59
CA ILE A 163 25.47 23.35 -14.57
C ILE A 163 25.17 24.84 -14.41
N PHE A 164 25.58 25.40 -13.28
CA PHE A 164 25.75 26.83 -13.12
C PHE A 164 27.20 27.14 -13.52
N GLY A 165 27.38 27.74 -14.69
CA GLY A 165 28.69 28.21 -15.13
C GLY A 165 28.78 28.55 -16.59
N LEU A 166 27.91 29.43 -17.09
CA LEU A 166 28.26 30.24 -18.25
C LEU A 166 28.19 31.71 -17.82
N PRO A 167 29.36 32.42 -17.77
CA PRO A 167 29.32 33.84 -17.59
C PRO A 167 28.78 34.48 -18.88
N PHE A 168 27.67 35.20 -18.75
CA PHE A 168 27.21 36.13 -19.79
C PHE A 168 28.25 37.23 -19.96
N GLY A 169 29.10 37.10 -20.98
CA GLY A 169 29.92 38.17 -21.47
C GLY A 169 29.04 39.26 -22.07
N GLY A 170 28.96 40.39 -21.39
CA GLY A 170 28.28 41.58 -21.92
C GLY A 170 29.03 42.16 -23.12
N PRO A 171 28.35 42.73 -24.13
CA PRO A 171 28.98 43.42 -25.24
C PRO A 171 29.60 44.71 -24.76
N GLY A 172 30.92 44.86 -24.94
CA GLY A 172 31.62 46.10 -24.77
C GLY A 172 31.12 47.17 -25.78
N LYS A 173 30.85 48.34 -25.23
CA LYS A 173 30.67 49.55 -26.01
C LYS A 173 32.02 50.13 -26.41
N THR A 174 32.20 50.38 -27.65
CA THR A 174 32.99 51.49 -28.23
C THR A 174 32.23 52.05 -29.42
#